data_03a82b81de77fa292d81c316117b97e4
#
_entry.id   03a82b81de77fa292d81c316117b97e4
#
_cell.length_a   1.000
_cell.length_b   1.000
_cell.length_c   1.000
_cell.angle_alpha   90.00
_cell.angle_beta   90.00
_cell.angle_gamma   90.00
#
_symmetry.space_group_name_H-M   'P 1'
#
loop_
_entity.id
_entity.type
_entity.pdbx_description
1 polymer ?
#
loop_
_entity_poly.entity_id
_entity_poly.type
_entity_poly.pdbx_seq_one_letter_code
_entity_poly.pdbx_strand_id
1 'polypeptide(L)'
;MLTLTQTISGLAIALLSPVLGSITDIKGNRKLLMGITSALFVLGMALLWYSPPGAPEGIWLVMFGLILASAMVGFSEVFNNSVLATIETPENSGWLSGMGYGVGYIAGLIALILFLIIFVWPGGETESLYGLNTSEYEHIRIVGPLSAIWYAVFIIPLFLFTPDLKKNQISVYESVKIGSVSYTHLTLPTSYAV
;
A
#
# COMPACT_ATOMS: atom_id res chain seq x y z
N MET A 1 -15.27 -10.54 -10.00
CA MET A 1 -15.26 -9.45 -8.97
C MET A 1 -13.85 -9.03 -8.59
N LEU A 2 -12.95 -9.92 -8.21
CA LEU A 2 -11.55 -9.55 -7.91
C LEU A 2 -10.86 -8.76 -9.02
N THR A 3 -11.07 -9.15 -10.28
CA THR A 3 -10.51 -8.43 -11.44
C THR A 3 -11.01 -6.98 -11.49
N LEU A 4 -12.30 -6.76 -11.20
CA LEU A 4 -12.89 -5.43 -11.18
C LEU A 4 -12.27 -4.54 -10.07
N THR A 5 -12.10 -5.09 -8.86
CA THR A 5 -11.45 -4.37 -7.75
C THR A 5 -10.02 -3.97 -8.09
N GLN A 6 -9.25 -4.89 -8.68
CA GLN A 6 -7.87 -4.62 -9.11
C GLN A 6 -7.81 -3.59 -10.23
N THR A 7 -8.74 -3.64 -11.19
CA THR A 7 -8.80 -2.65 -12.28
C THR A 7 -9.10 -1.26 -11.73
N ILE A 8 -10.07 -1.12 -10.83
CA ILE A 8 -10.43 0.17 -10.23
C ILE A 8 -9.25 0.73 -9.42
N SER A 9 -8.62 -0.10 -8.58
CA SER A 9 -7.45 0.30 -7.79
C SER A 9 -6.28 0.70 -8.70
N GLY A 10 -6.00 -0.09 -9.73
CA GLY A 10 -4.94 0.20 -10.70
C GLY A 10 -5.16 1.51 -11.45
N LEU A 11 -6.40 1.78 -11.90
CA LEU A 11 -6.75 3.05 -12.52
C LEU A 11 -6.60 4.22 -11.56
N ALA A 12 -7.04 4.08 -10.31
CA ALA A 12 -6.87 5.10 -9.29
C ALA A 12 -5.38 5.41 -9.05
N ILE A 13 -4.54 4.37 -8.92
CA ILE A 13 -3.09 4.52 -8.77
C ILE A 13 -2.50 5.22 -10.00
N ALA A 14 -2.81 4.75 -11.20
CA ALA A 14 -2.25 5.31 -12.44
C ALA A 14 -2.58 6.79 -12.63
N LEU A 15 -3.80 7.21 -12.29
CA LEU A 15 -4.25 8.58 -12.47
C LEU A 15 -3.79 9.52 -11.35
N LEU A 16 -3.74 9.05 -10.11
CA LEU A 16 -3.47 9.89 -8.94
C LEU A 16 -2.00 9.88 -8.51
N SER A 17 -1.22 8.84 -8.82
CA SER A 17 0.19 8.76 -8.41
C SER A 17 1.05 9.93 -8.90
N PRO A 18 0.95 10.42 -10.15
CA PRO A 18 1.72 11.58 -10.58
C PRO A 18 1.40 12.83 -9.78
N VAL A 19 0.11 13.02 -9.46
CA VAL A 19 -0.35 14.17 -8.67
C VAL A 19 0.13 14.06 -7.22
N LEU A 20 -0.04 12.91 -6.61
CA LEU A 20 0.40 12.65 -5.23
C LEU A 20 1.91 12.71 -5.10
N GLY A 21 2.66 12.17 -6.06
CA GLY A 21 4.11 12.26 -6.12
C GLY A 21 4.58 13.71 -6.18
N SER A 22 4.02 14.53 -7.06
CA SER A 22 4.38 15.94 -7.15
C SER A 22 4.09 16.73 -5.88
N ILE A 23 2.98 16.44 -5.20
CA ILE A 23 2.62 17.06 -3.93
C ILE A 23 3.66 16.72 -2.85
N THR A 24 4.08 15.46 -2.77
CA THR A 24 5.06 15.01 -1.77
C THR A 24 6.44 15.57 -2.01
N ASP A 25 6.88 15.65 -3.25
CA ASP A 25 8.22 16.14 -3.59
C ASP A 25 8.37 17.65 -3.34
N ILE A 26 7.32 18.40 -3.59
CA ILE A 26 7.36 19.86 -3.47
C ILE A 26 7.00 20.33 -2.05
N LYS A 27 5.99 19.73 -1.42
CA LYS A 27 5.46 20.17 -0.12
C LYS A 27 6.16 19.56 1.09
N GLY A 28 6.82 18.40 0.93
CA GLY A 28 7.61 17.77 2.00
C GLY A 28 6.79 17.08 3.11
N ASN A 29 5.48 16.84 2.95
CA ASN A 29 4.63 16.19 3.94
C ASN A 29 4.56 14.65 3.75
N ARG A 30 5.67 14.00 3.42
CA ARG A 30 5.72 12.58 3.07
C ARG A 30 5.21 11.69 4.20
N LYS A 31 5.71 11.89 5.43
CA LYS A 31 5.28 11.08 6.59
C LYS A 31 3.79 11.18 6.87
N LEU A 32 3.21 12.38 6.76
CA LEU A 32 1.78 12.55 6.98
C LEU A 32 0.96 11.77 5.95
N LEU A 33 1.32 11.87 4.67
CA LEU A 33 0.62 11.16 3.59
C LEU A 33 0.79 9.65 3.69
N MET A 34 2.00 9.18 4.02
CA MET A 34 2.24 7.76 4.32
C MET A 34 1.42 7.29 5.53
N GLY A 35 1.29 8.11 6.57
CA GLY A 35 0.45 7.80 7.73
C GLY A 35 -1.02 7.66 7.38
N ILE A 36 -1.54 8.58 6.56
CA ILE A 36 -2.94 8.53 6.10
C ILE A 36 -3.18 7.29 5.24
N THR A 37 -2.33 7.03 4.24
CA THR A 37 -2.48 5.85 3.38
C THR A 37 -2.33 4.55 4.15
N SER A 38 -1.41 4.49 5.11
CA SER A 38 -1.24 3.34 6.00
C SER A 38 -2.47 3.09 6.88
N ALA A 39 -3.04 4.13 7.47
CA ALA A 39 -4.25 4.01 8.28
C ALA A 39 -5.45 3.53 7.45
N LEU A 40 -5.60 4.05 6.24
CA LEU A 40 -6.65 3.63 5.31
C LEU A 40 -6.43 2.21 4.79
N PHE A 41 -5.18 1.78 4.58
CA PHE A 41 -4.85 0.39 4.26
C PHE A 41 -5.27 -0.55 5.39
N VAL A 42 -4.88 -0.25 6.63
CA VAL A 42 -5.26 -1.02 7.82
C VAL A 42 -6.78 -1.12 7.95
N LEU A 43 -7.50 -0.01 7.74
CA LEU A 43 -8.96 0.01 7.73
C LEU A 43 -9.52 -0.89 6.63
N GLY A 44 -9.04 -0.77 5.39
CA GLY A 44 -9.48 -1.59 4.27
C GLY A 44 -9.31 -3.09 4.53
N MET A 45 -8.15 -3.49 5.09
CA MET A 45 -7.90 -4.89 5.44
C MET A 45 -8.75 -5.37 6.61
N ALA A 46 -9.01 -4.52 7.62
CA ALA A 46 -9.87 -4.86 8.74
C ALA A 46 -11.34 -5.06 8.33
N LEU A 47 -11.83 -4.33 7.32
CA LEU A 47 -13.18 -4.48 6.79
C LEU A 47 -13.45 -5.88 6.22
N LEU A 48 -12.42 -6.62 5.78
CA LEU A 48 -12.57 -7.96 5.25
C LEU A 48 -13.11 -8.95 6.28
N TRP A 49 -12.98 -8.66 7.56
CA TRP A 49 -13.57 -9.46 8.64
C TRP A 49 -15.11 -9.50 8.60
N TYR A 50 -15.77 -8.43 8.20
CA TYR A 50 -17.22 -8.25 8.30
C TYR A 50 -18.01 -8.87 7.15
N SER A 51 -17.43 -9.77 6.36
CA SER A 51 -18.13 -10.39 5.24
C SER A 51 -18.24 -11.92 5.39
N PRO A 52 -19.27 -12.40 6.10
CA PRO A 52 -19.54 -13.82 6.16
C PRO A 52 -19.98 -14.34 4.76
N PRO A 53 -19.66 -15.60 4.45
CA PRO A 53 -20.06 -16.21 3.19
C PRO A 53 -21.59 -16.34 3.12
N GLY A 54 -22.15 -16.12 1.92
CA GLY A 54 -23.58 -16.20 1.69
C GLY A 54 -24.36 -14.91 2.01
N ALA A 55 -23.73 -13.86 2.53
CA ALA A 55 -24.34 -12.54 2.71
C ALA A 55 -24.08 -11.68 1.45
N PRO A 56 -25.04 -11.48 0.54
CA PRO A 56 -24.85 -10.68 -0.67
C PRO A 56 -24.51 -9.22 -0.34
N GLU A 57 -24.96 -8.72 0.79
CA GLU A 57 -24.66 -7.36 1.29
C GLU A 57 -23.18 -7.20 1.67
N GLY A 58 -22.54 -8.23 2.20
CA GLY A 58 -21.14 -8.22 2.60
C GLY A 58 -20.16 -8.11 1.43
N ILE A 59 -20.56 -8.49 0.22
CA ILE A 59 -19.69 -8.48 -0.95
C ILE A 59 -19.23 -7.06 -1.33
N TRP A 60 -20.12 -6.07 -1.16
CA TRP A 60 -19.78 -4.66 -1.42
C TRP A 60 -18.77 -4.13 -0.42
N LEU A 61 -18.88 -4.56 0.84
CA LEU A 61 -17.93 -4.18 1.88
C LEU A 61 -16.54 -4.75 1.61
N VAL A 62 -16.47 -6.03 1.20
CA VAL A 62 -15.21 -6.65 0.79
C VAL A 62 -14.61 -5.97 -0.43
N MET A 63 -15.42 -5.71 -1.45
CA MET A 63 -14.95 -5.00 -2.65
C MET A 63 -14.40 -3.62 -2.28
N PHE A 64 -15.12 -2.86 -1.46
CA PHE A 64 -14.66 -1.55 -0.99
C PHE A 64 -13.36 -1.67 -0.18
N GLY A 65 -13.29 -2.61 0.77
CA GLY A 65 -12.09 -2.87 1.57
C GLY A 65 -10.87 -3.23 0.70
N LEU A 66 -11.06 -4.10 -0.30
CA LEU A 66 -9.99 -4.49 -1.23
C LEU A 66 -9.55 -3.34 -2.15
N ILE A 67 -10.50 -2.55 -2.68
CA ILE A 67 -10.17 -1.37 -3.49
C ILE A 67 -9.39 -0.38 -2.64
N LEU A 68 -9.88 -0.09 -1.45
CA LEU A 68 -9.23 0.84 -0.53
C LEU A 68 -7.81 0.36 -0.17
N ALA A 69 -7.66 -0.88 0.28
CA ALA A 69 -6.36 -1.43 0.66
C ALA A 69 -5.38 -1.44 -0.52
N SER A 70 -5.81 -1.93 -1.71
CA SER A 70 -4.96 -1.99 -2.89
C SER A 70 -4.52 -0.60 -3.37
N ALA A 71 -5.43 0.39 -3.38
CA ALA A 71 -5.10 1.74 -3.77
C ALA A 71 -4.13 2.40 -2.76
N MET A 72 -4.38 2.22 -1.46
CA MET A 72 -3.58 2.84 -0.41
C MET A 72 -2.17 2.27 -0.32
N VAL A 73 -1.99 0.95 -0.52
CA VAL A 73 -0.65 0.36 -0.59
C VAL A 73 0.12 0.87 -1.81
N GLY A 74 -0.55 1.00 -2.97
CA GLY A 74 0.08 1.56 -4.17
C GLY A 74 0.52 3.02 -3.97
N PHE A 75 -0.29 3.86 -3.34
CA PHE A 75 0.12 5.24 -3.01
C PHE A 75 1.24 5.27 -1.96
N SER A 76 1.20 4.39 -0.96
CA SER A 76 2.28 4.27 0.02
C SER A 76 3.61 3.90 -0.65
N GLU A 77 3.58 3.06 -1.67
CA GLU A 77 4.76 2.70 -2.46
C GLU A 77 5.34 3.90 -3.22
N VAL A 78 4.50 4.74 -3.83
CA VAL A 78 4.94 5.99 -4.48
C VAL A 78 5.66 6.89 -3.48
N PHE A 79 5.11 7.06 -2.28
CA PHE A 79 5.73 7.88 -1.24
C PHE A 79 7.03 7.26 -0.72
N ASN A 80 7.08 5.95 -0.54
CA ASN A 80 8.27 5.24 -0.13
C ASN A 80 9.41 5.39 -1.16
N ASN A 81 9.10 5.26 -2.44
CA ASN A 81 10.09 5.46 -3.52
C ASN A 81 10.60 6.90 -3.54
N SER A 82 9.77 7.88 -3.22
CA SER A 82 10.21 9.27 -3.12
C SER A 82 11.14 9.51 -1.90
N VAL A 83 10.94 8.77 -0.81
CA VAL A 83 11.88 8.77 0.33
C VAL A 83 13.20 8.10 -0.07
N LEU A 84 13.14 6.96 -0.74
CA LEU A 84 14.31 6.22 -1.20
C LEU A 84 15.22 7.12 -2.05
N ALA A 85 14.65 7.87 -3.00
CA ALA A 85 15.38 8.80 -3.85
C ALA A 85 16.13 9.91 -3.09
N THR A 86 15.83 10.15 -1.81
CA THR A 86 16.55 11.14 -0.99
C THR A 86 17.72 10.58 -0.19
N ILE A 87 17.79 9.27 -0.02
CA ILE A 87 18.85 8.58 0.75
C ILE A 87 19.79 7.78 -0.11
N GLU A 88 19.43 7.54 -1.38
CA GLU A 88 20.27 6.84 -2.34
C GLU A 88 21.32 7.76 -2.95
N THR A 89 22.44 7.15 -3.35
CA THR A 89 23.47 7.75 -4.20
C THR A 89 23.56 6.96 -5.50
N PRO A 90 24.10 7.52 -6.61
CA PRO A 90 24.22 6.79 -7.86
C PRO A 90 24.93 5.43 -7.72
N GLU A 91 25.86 5.32 -6.75
CA GLU A 91 26.64 4.10 -6.53
C GLU A 91 25.87 3.02 -5.76
N ASN A 92 24.88 3.38 -4.93
CA ASN A 92 24.18 2.44 -4.03
C ASN A 92 22.69 2.28 -4.34
N SER A 93 22.11 3.03 -5.29
CA SER A 93 20.68 3.03 -5.56
C SER A 93 20.13 1.65 -5.91
N GLY A 94 20.82 0.92 -6.78
CA GLY A 94 20.43 -0.44 -7.17
C GLY A 94 20.48 -1.43 -6.01
N TRP A 95 21.50 -1.34 -5.16
CA TRP A 95 21.63 -2.19 -3.99
C TRP A 95 20.54 -1.89 -2.95
N LEU A 96 20.31 -0.61 -2.66
CA LEU A 96 19.33 -0.17 -1.66
C LEU A 96 17.90 -0.53 -2.08
N SER A 97 17.57 -0.31 -3.35
CA SER A 97 16.29 -0.70 -3.92
C SER A 97 16.12 -2.22 -3.90
N GLY A 98 17.10 -2.98 -4.36
CA GLY A 98 17.08 -4.45 -4.36
C GLY A 98 16.94 -5.04 -2.96
N MET A 99 17.64 -4.50 -1.97
CA MET A 99 17.49 -4.90 -0.57
C MET A 99 16.10 -4.60 -0.02
N GLY A 100 15.55 -3.42 -0.30
CA GLY A 100 14.21 -3.03 0.15
C GLY A 100 13.14 -4.00 -0.38
N TYR A 101 13.15 -4.27 -1.68
CA TYR A 101 12.23 -5.22 -2.29
C TYR A 101 12.47 -6.65 -1.79
N GLY A 102 13.74 -7.10 -1.72
CA GLY A 102 14.09 -8.45 -1.26
C GLY A 102 13.61 -8.74 0.15
N VAL A 103 13.86 -7.85 1.09
CA VAL A 103 13.39 -7.96 2.48
C VAL A 103 11.85 -7.91 2.53
N GLY A 104 11.22 -7.05 1.74
CA GLY A 104 9.76 -6.97 1.65
C GLY A 104 9.13 -8.28 1.17
N TYR A 105 9.66 -8.89 0.11
CA TYR A 105 9.17 -10.19 -0.38
C TYR A 105 9.38 -11.32 0.63
N ILE A 106 10.53 -11.37 1.29
CA ILE A 106 10.80 -12.38 2.34
C ILE A 106 9.81 -12.21 3.50
N ALA A 107 9.59 -10.99 3.99
CA ALA A 107 8.64 -10.70 5.06
C ALA A 107 7.20 -11.06 4.66
N GLY A 108 6.80 -10.74 3.43
CA GLY A 108 5.49 -11.11 2.88
C GLY A 108 5.30 -12.62 2.77
N LEU A 109 6.33 -13.35 2.32
CA LEU A 109 6.30 -14.81 2.23
C LEU A 109 6.22 -15.46 3.62
N ILE A 110 6.96 -14.95 4.60
CA ILE A 110 6.87 -15.41 5.99
C ILE A 110 5.45 -15.20 6.52
N ALA A 111 4.87 -14.01 6.35
CA ALA A 111 3.50 -13.73 6.79
C ALA A 111 2.49 -14.70 6.15
N LEU A 112 2.61 -14.90 4.82
CA LEU A 112 1.74 -15.82 4.08
C LEU A 112 1.82 -17.25 4.62
N ILE A 113 3.02 -17.77 4.82
CA ILE A 113 3.24 -19.11 5.34
C ILE A 113 2.71 -19.25 6.78
N LEU A 114 2.97 -18.27 7.63
CA LEU A 114 2.47 -18.26 9.00
C LEU A 114 0.95 -18.26 9.05
N PHE A 115 0.30 -17.39 8.29
CA PHE A 115 -1.16 -17.31 8.28
C PHE A 115 -1.79 -18.57 7.67
N LEU A 116 -1.17 -19.15 6.63
CA LEU A 116 -1.61 -20.38 6.02
C LEU A 116 -1.56 -21.56 7.01
N ILE A 117 -0.41 -21.75 7.67
CA ILE A 117 -0.18 -22.88 8.59
C ILE A 117 -0.98 -22.73 9.87
N ILE A 118 -1.09 -21.52 10.42
CA ILE A 118 -1.69 -21.31 11.73
C ILE A 118 -3.22 -21.23 11.65
N PHE A 119 -3.77 -20.58 10.61
CA PHE A 119 -5.19 -20.27 10.56
C PHE A 119 -5.93 -20.98 9.43
N VAL A 120 -5.40 -20.97 8.21
CA VAL A 120 -6.14 -21.43 7.04
C VAL A 120 -6.16 -22.95 6.93
N TRP A 121 -5.00 -23.60 7.06
CA TRP A 121 -4.89 -25.05 6.92
C TRP A 121 -5.65 -25.81 8.02
N PRO A 122 -5.44 -25.55 9.33
CA PRO A 122 -6.14 -26.30 10.37
C PRO A 122 -7.66 -26.08 10.38
N GLY A 123 -8.12 -24.91 9.93
CA GLY A 123 -9.55 -24.58 9.87
C GLY A 123 -10.37 -25.41 8.89
N GLY A 124 -9.72 -26.13 7.96
CA GLY A 124 -10.39 -27.05 7.02
C GLY A 124 -10.66 -28.45 7.58
N GLU A 125 -9.97 -28.87 8.64
CA GLU A 125 -9.95 -30.26 9.12
C GLU A 125 -10.46 -30.44 10.56
N THR A 126 -10.52 -29.38 11.37
CA THR A 126 -10.83 -29.48 12.80
C THR A 126 -11.84 -28.43 13.26
N GLU A 127 -12.55 -28.77 14.37
CA GLU A 127 -13.38 -27.80 15.08
C GLU A 127 -12.53 -26.59 15.51
N SER A 128 -13.03 -25.42 15.19
CA SER A 128 -12.53 -24.07 15.50
C SER A 128 -11.16 -23.96 16.20
N LEU A 129 -10.10 -23.79 15.42
CA LEU A 129 -8.81 -23.41 15.97
C LEU A 129 -8.96 -21.98 16.55
N TYR A 130 -8.53 -21.80 17.79
CA TYR A 130 -8.63 -20.52 18.51
C TYR A 130 -10.05 -19.93 18.68
N GLY A 131 -11.10 -20.78 18.65
CA GLY A 131 -12.48 -20.34 18.81
C GLY A 131 -13.08 -19.69 17.56
N LEU A 132 -12.43 -19.83 16.40
CA LEU A 132 -12.93 -19.32 15.12
C LEU A 132 -13.97 -20.26 14.52
N ASN A 133 -15.09 -19.73 14.06
CA ASN A 133 -16.14 -20.51 13.45
C ASN A 133 -15.79 -20.88 12.00
N THR A 134 -15.47 -22.16 11.78
CA THR A 134 -15.08 -22.67 10.46
C THR A 134 -16.24 -22.69 9.47
N SER A 135 -17.49 -22.84 9.93
CA SER A 135 -18.68 -22.82 9.07
C SER A 135 -18.95 -21.43 8.48
N GLU A 136 -18.49 -20.38 9.16
CA GLU A 136 -18.54 -19.00 8.68
C GLU A 136 -17.23 -18.52 8.04
N TYR A 137 -16.29 -19.41 7.80
CA TYR A 137 -14.97 -19.13 7.23
C TYR A 137 -14.17 -18.08 8.01
N GLU A 138 -14.38 -17.96 9.32
CA GLU A 138 -13.64 -16.99 10.15
C GLU A 138 -12.13 -17.23 10.12
N HIS A 139 -11.71 -18.50 10.00
CA HIS A 139 -10.30 -18.89 9.85
C HIS A 139 -9.64 -18.33 8.57
N ILE A 140 -10.43 -18.00 7.54
CA ILE A 140 -9.95 -17.33 6.33
C ILE A 140 -10.09 -15.81 6.48
N ARG A 141 -11.21 -15.34 7.03
CA ARG A 141 -11.51 -13.91 7.19
C ARG A 141 -10.53 -13.20 8.12
N ILE A 142 -9.99 -13.91 9.11
CA ILE A 142 -9.00 -13.37 10.06
C ILE A 142 -7.70 -12.92 9.36
N VAL A 143 -7.39 -13.45 8.19
CA VAL A 143 -6.18 -13.09 7.42
C VAL A 143 -6.16 -11.61 7.07
N GLY A 144 -7.30 -10.99 6.81
CA GLY A 144 -7.40 -9.55 6.57
C GLY A 144 -6.89 -8.72 7.76
N PRO A 145 -7.52 -8.81 8.95
CA PRO A 145 -7.05 -8.17 10.17
C PRO A 145 -5.61 -8.51 10.57
N LEU A 146 -5.18 -9.77 10.40
CA LEU A 146 -3.80 -10.16 10.68
C LEU A 146 -2.80 -9.46 9.76
N SER A 147 -3.12 -9.36 8.47
CA SER A 147 -2.31 -8.59 7.52
C SER A 147 -2.25 -7.10 7.87
N ALA A 148 -3.36 -6.55 8.35
CA ALA A 148 -3.40 -5.17 8.85
C ALA A 148 -2.47 -4.96 10.05
N ILE A 149 -2.49 -5.87 11.02
CA ILE A 149 -1.61 -5.84 12.19
C ILE A 149 -0.15 -6.01 11.77
N TRP A 150 0.13 -6.99 10.90
CA TRP A 150 1.47 -7.22 10.35
C TRP A 150 2.04 -5.96 9.72
N TYR A 151 1.28 -5.36 8.82
CA TYR A 151 1.67 -4.11 8.18
C TYR A 151 1.88 -2.99 9.19
N ALA A 152 0.95 -2.80 10.14
CA ALA A 152 1.02 -1.76 11.15
C ALA A 152 2.28 -1.86 12.02
N VAL A 153 2.68 -3.09 12.39
CA VAL A 153 3.91 -3.32 13.18
C VAL A 153 5.15 -2.99 12.36
N PHE A 154 5.23 -3.47 11.13
CA PHE A 154 6.44 -3.31 10.31
C PHE A 154 6.61 -1.91 9.71
N ILE A 155 5.55 -1.08 9.67
CA ILE A 155 5.68 0.31 9.22
C ILE A 155 6.16 1.26 10.33
N ILE A 156 6.07 0.86 11.62
CA ILE A 156 6.51 1.69 12.75
C ILE A 156 7.96 2.18 12.60
N PRO A 157 8.95 1.32 12.28
CA PRO A 157 10.33 1.75 12.12
C PRO A 157 10.51 2.86 11.10
N LEU A 158 9.73 2.84 10.01
CA LEU A 158 9.78 3.89 9.00
C LEU A 158 9.38 5.25 9.59
N PHE A 159 8.32 5.30 10.41
CA PHE A 159 7.90 6.54 11.06
C PHE A 159 8.89 7.03 12.13
N LEU A 160 9.57 6.11 12.81
CA LEU A 160 10.53 6.46 13.86
C LEU A 160 11.86 6.94 13.30
N PHE A 161 12.39 6.27 12.28
CA PHE A 161 13.77 6.44 11.85
C PHE A 161 13.94 7.25 10.55
N THR A 162 12.90 7.40 9.73
CA THR A 162 13.01 8.17 8.49
C THR A 162 12.84 9.66 8.76
N PRO A 163 13.78 10.52 8.33
CA PRO A 163 13.60 11.96 8.45
C PRO A 163 12.50 12.48 7.51
N ASP A 164 11.72 13.44 7.95
CA ASP A 164 10.79 14.14 7.07
C ASP A 164 11.50 15.28 6.34
N LEU A 165 11.07 15.59 5.12
CA LEU A 165 11.61 16.73 4.40
C LEU A 165 11.15 18.05 5.01
N LYS A 166 11.96 19.10 4.85
CA LYS A 166 11.55 20.45 5.21
C LYS A 166 10.29 20.82 4.44
N LYS A 167 9.27 21.26 5.18
CA LYS A 167 8.00 21.71 4.60
C LYS A 167 8.22 22.98 3.80
N ASN A 168 7.88 22.97 2.52
CA ASN A 168 7.77 24.17 1.71
C ASN A 168 6.36 24.76 1.84
N GLN A 169 6.27 26.09 1.92
CA GLN A 169 4.98 26.80 2.04
C GLN A 169 4.26 26.99 0.69
N ILE A 170 4.55 26.13 -0.28
CA ILE A 170 3.93 26.19 -1.61
C ILE A 170 2.53 25.60 -1.53
N SER A 171 1.56 26.20 -2.23
CA SER A 171 0.18 25.73 -2.25
C SER A 171 0.08 24.39 -3.00
N VAL A 172 -0.94 23.57 -2.66
CA VAL A 172 -1.19 22.29 -3.35
C VAL A 172 -1.43 22.52 -4.84
N TYR A 173 -2.14 23.59 -5.19
CA TYR A 173 -2.43 23.94 -6.59
C TYR A 173 -1.14 24.23 -7.38
N GLU A 174 -0.22 25.00 -6.82
CA GLU A 174 1.07 25.28 -7.44
C GLU A 174 1.92 24.01 -7.57
N SER A 175 1.92 23.15 -6.55
CA SER A 175 2.63 21.87 -6.59
C SER A 175 2.14 20.97 -7.73
N VAL A 176 0.83 20.87 -7.91
CA VAL A 176 0.21 20.10 -9.02
C VAL A 176 0.55 20.73 -10.36
N LYS A 177 0.49 22.06 -10.47
CA LYS A 177 0.82 22.78 -11.70
C LYS A 177 2.29 22.58 -12.11
N ILE A 178 3.23 22.72 -11.18
CA ILE A 178 4.66 22.51 -11.41
C ILE A 178 4.92 21.03 -11.81
N GLY A 179 4.32 20.08 -11.08
CA GLY A 179 4.46 18.66 -11.38
C GLY A 179 3.91 18.29 -12.76
N SER A 180 2.73 18.79 -13.15
CA SER A 180 2.15 18.52 -14.46
C SER A 180 2.99 19.06 -15.61
N VAL A 181 3.58 20.24 -15.45
CA VAL A 181 4.47 20.85 -16.46
C VAL A 181 5.76 20.02 -16.56
N SER A 182 6.33 19.59 -15.45
CA SER A 182 7.55 18.78 -15.42
C SER A 182 7.34 17.43 -16.14
N TYR A 183 6.18 16.79 -15.94
CA TYR A 183 5.85 15.52 -16.62
C TYR A 183 5.67 15.70 -18.13
N THR A 184 5.06 16.79 -18.58
CA THR A 184 4.90 17.04 -20.04
C THR A 184 6.25 17.29 -20.71
N HIS A 185 7.21 17.91 -20.03
CA HIS A 185 8.55 18.11 -20.59
C HIS A 185 9.40 16.83 -20.61
N LEU A 186 9.21 15.90 -19.66
CA LEU A 186 9.91 14.62 -19.64
C LEU A 186 9.38 13.60 -20.66
N THR A 187 8.10 13.72 -21.05
CA THR A 187 7.47 12.80 -22.00
C THR A 187 7.52 13.29 -23.46
N LEU A 188 7.91 14.54 -23.70
CA LEU A 188 8.20 14.99 -25.06
C LEU A 188 9.56 14.42 -25.47
N PRO A 189 9.64 13.60 -26.55
CA PRO A 189 10.93 13.20 -27.08
C PRO A 189 11.66 14.48 -27.48
N THR A 190 12.82 14.72 -26.90
CA THR A 190 13.76 15.71 -27.38
C THR A 190 14.30 15.24 -28.73
N SER A 191 13.45 15.32 -29.74
CA SER A 191 13.85 15.12 -31.13
C SER A 191 14.52 16.39 -31.66
N TYR A 192 15.65 16.77 -31.07
CA TYR A 192 16.62 17.68 -31.67
C TYR A 192 17.97 17.45 -31.00
N ALA A 193 18.58 16.30 -31.30
CA ALA A 193 20.04 16.20 -31.30
C ALA A 193 20.43 15.87 -32.74
N VAL A 194 20.66 16.90 -33.52
CA VAL A 194 21.46 16.83 -34.76
C VAL A 194 22.90 17.10 -34.38
#